data_98c098898380ced811079509ae7762e2
#
_entry.id   98c098898380ced811079509ae7762e2
#
_cell.length_a   1.000
_cell.length_b   1.000
_cell.length_c   1.000
_cell.angle_alpha   90.00
_cell.angle_beta   90.00
_cell.angle_gamma   90.00
#
_symmetry.space_group_name_H-M   'P 1'
#
loop_
_entity.id
_entity.type
_entity.pdbx_description
1 polymer ?
#
loop_
_entity_poly.entity_id
_entity_poly.type
_entity_poly.pdbx_seq_one_letter_code
_entity_poly.pdbx_strand_id
1 'polypeptide(L)'
;MKKSIKLCSLILILSGCGMAGTFSACADDPAPKAGEAAVSRVGKALEKADFLTKDRPNPKAKYYLFLYSASWCGPCCREMPHVVRTYRKIRQTDDVELVLFSCDKTEDAAKAWAKEERMKFPIVKPKKGNGIPGYKPGGTIPRLGIVDGTGKVIITGHPATLLKDWRKYCKPEEGKK
;
A
#
# COMPACT_ATOMS: atom_id res chain seq x y z
N MET A 1 -20.06 37.77 -34.87
CA MET A 1 -19.50 39.14 -34.98
C MET A 1 -18.16 39.13 -34.24
N LYS A 2 -17.11 39.12 -35.00
CA LYS A 2 -16.07 40.17 -35.12
C LYS A 2 -15.15 40.24 -33.93
N LYS A 3 -13.92 39.78 -34.16
CA LYS A 3 -12.63 40.48 -34.47
C LYS A 3 -11.79 40.64 -33.19
N SER A 4 -10.49 40.55 -33.11
CA SER A 4 -9.33 40.77 -34.01
C SER A 4 -8.05 40.38 -33.26
N ILE A 5 -7.21 39.62 -33.77
CA ILE A 5 -5.84 39.74 -34.34
C ILE A 5 -5.04 40.96 -33.90
N LYS A 6 -3.83 40.71 -33.39
CA LYS A 6 -2.55 41.44 -33.65
C LYS A 6 -1.45 40.71 -32.88
N LEU A 7 -0.51 40.05 -33.41
CA LEU A 7 0.58 40.15 -34.38
C LEU A 7 1.63 41.25 -34.06
N CYS A 8 2.87 40.86 -34.18
CA CYS A 8 4.15 41.58 -34.15
C CYS A 8 4.91 41.51 -32.82
N SER A 9 6.13 41.11 -32.72
CA SER A 9 7.26 41.41 -33.60
C SER A 9 8.44 40.47 -33.37
N LEU A 10 9.05 40.16 -34.43
CA LEU A 10 10.30 39.49 -34.71
C LEU A 10 11.48 40.38 -34.25
N ILE A 11 12.48 39.85 -33.54
CA ILE A 11 13.87 40.33 -33.60
C ILE A 11 14.81 39.12 -33.62
N LEU A 12 15.65 39.18 -34.61
CA LEU A 12 16.67 38.20 -35.02
C LEU A 12 18.03 38.48 -34.35
N ILE A 13 18.88 37.44 -34.36
CA ILE A 13 20.36 37.40 -34.48
C ILE A 13 21.14 37.57 -33.16
N LEU A 14 21.98 36.59 -32.74
CA LEU A 14 23.30 36.28 -33.30
C LEU A 14 23.91 35.02 -32.70
N SER A 15 24.58 34.29 -33.53
CA SER A 15 25.58 33.25 -33.42
C SER A 15 26.49 33.28 -32.20
N GLY A 16 26.72 32.09 -31.62
CA GLY A 16 27.82 31.84 -30.68
C GLY A 16 28.04 30.36 -30.53
N CYS A 17 28.97 29.82 -31.32
CA CYS A 17 29.45 28.45 -31.26
C CYS A 17 30.19 28.22 -29.95
N GLY A 18 29.88 27.09 -29.22
CA GLY A 18 30.63 26.69 -28.04
C GLY A 18 30.29 25.22 -27.70
N MET A 19 31.20 24.33 -28.04
CA MET A 19 31.16 22.91 -27.77
C MET A 19 31.17 22.57 -26.27
N ALA A 20 30.67 21.39 -26.02
CA ALA A 20 31.05 20.44 -24.97
C ALA A 20 30.22 20.42 -23.68
N GLY A 21 29.78 19.22 -23.36
CA GLY A 21 29.47 18.79 -22.01
C GLY A 21 28.02 18.37 -21.79
N THR A 22 27.66 17.16 -22.30
CA THR A 22 26.49 16.44 -21.82
C THR A 22 26.74 15.97 -20.39
N PHE A 23 26.47 16.81 -19.41
CA PHE A 23 26.24 16.34 -18.04
C PHE A 23 24.79 15.89 -17.96
N SER A 24 24.63 14.56 -17.97
CA SER A 24 23.39 13.92 -17.54
C SER A 24 23.21 14.23 -16.06
N ALA A 25 22.39 15.23 -15.77
CA ALA A 25 21.94 15.50 -14.42
C ALA A 25 21.01 14.37 -14.02
N CYS A 26 21.51 13.43 -13.23
CA CYS A 26 20.67 12.60 -12.38
C CYS A 26 19.86 13.58 -11.53
N ALA A 27 18.54 13.56 -11.70
CA ALA A 27 17.63 14.28 -10.85
C ALA A 27 17.78 13.73 -9.43
N ASP A 28 18.47 14.47 -8.57
CA ASP A 28 18.43 14.28 -7.13
C ASP A 28 17.00 14.55 -6.67
N ASP A 29 16.28 13.51 -6.31
CA ASP A 29 15.06 13.64 -5.54
C ASP A 29 15.41 14.37 -4.23
N PRO A 30 14.75 15.49 -3.91
CA PRO A 30 15.06 16.24 -2.69
C PRO A 30 14.79 15.34 -1.48
N ALA A 31 15.81 15.22 -0.62
CA ALA A 31 15.73 14.51 0.64
C ALA A 31 14.50 15.00 1.45
N PRO A 32 13.69 14.10 2.04
CA PRO A 32 12.49 14.49 2.77
C PRO A 32 12.88 15.33 3.98
N LYS A 33 12.19 16.46 4.14
CA LYS A 33 12.34 17.36 5.30
C LYS A 33 12.08 16.58 6.58
N ALA A 34 12.96 16.71 7.57
CA ALA A 34 12.83 16.10 8.89
C ALA A 34 11.48 16.49 9.52
N GLY A 35 10.60 15.48 9.73
CA GLY A 35 9.29 15.65 10.37
C GLY A 35 8.09 15.09 9.60
N GLU A 36 8.16 14.91 8.30
CA GLU A 36 7.07 14.32 7.53
C GLU A 36 7.38 12.85 7.21
N ALA A 37 6.55 11.92 7.73
CA ALA A 37 6.70 10.51 7.43
C ALA A 37 6.56 10.28 5.92
N ALA A 38 7.66 9.94 5.26
CA ALA A 38 7.68 9.68 3.82
C ALA A 38 6.78 8.50 3.48
N VAL A 39 6.05 8.60 2.35
CA VAL A 39 5.23 7.50 1.83
C VAL A 39 6.12 6.30 1.54
N SER A 40 5.80 5.16 2.14
CA SER A 40 6.57 3.94 2.00
C SER A 40 6.46 3.33 0.59
N ARG A 41 7.39 2.46 0.19
CA ARG A 41 7.33 1.77 -1.10
C ARG A 41 6.06 0.93 -1.24
N VAL A 42 5.67 0.24 -0.16
CA VAL A 42 4.41 -0.52 -0.09
C VAL A 42 3.22 0.43 -0.17
N GLY A 43 3.25 1.56 0.56
CA GLY A 43 2.22 2.58 0.52
C GLY A 43 1.98 3.13 -0.89
N LYS A 44 3.05 3.53 -1.59
CA LYS A 44 2.97 4.00 -2.99
C LYS A 44 2.36 2.95 -3.94
N ALA A 45 2.64 1.67 -3.73
CA ALA A 45 2.06 0.61 -4.53
C ALA A 45 0.57 0.39 -4.19
N LEU A 46 0.21 0.47 -2.91
CA LEU A 46 -1.17 0.34 -2.45
C LEU A 46 -2.04 1.52 -2.92
N GLU A 47 -1.52 2.75 -3.01
CA GLU A 47 -2.29 3.89 -3.57
C GLU A 47 -2.79 3.62 -5.00
N LYS A 48 -2.06 2.81 -5.77
CA LYS A 48 -2.40 2.44 -7.15
C LYS A 48 -3.22 1.15 -7.25
N ALA A 49 -3.48 0.48 -6.14
CA ALA A 49 -4.17 -0.80 -6.13
C ALA A 49 -5.69 -0.65 -6.28
N ASP A 50 -6.32 -1.69 -6.83
CA ASP A 50 -7.77 -1.78 -6.96
C ASP A 50 -8.40 -2.32 -5.68
N PHE A 51 -9.22 -1.51 -5.02
CA PHE A 51 -9.91 -1.88 -3.79
C PHE A 51 -11.39 -2.17 -4.01
N LEU A 52 -11.95 -3.09 -3.22
CA LEU A 52 -13.38 -3.42 -3.19
C LEU A 52 -14.20 -2.38 -2.40
N THR A 53 -13.60 -1.81 -1.37
CA THR A 53 -14.23 -0.89 -0.43
C THR A 53 -13.76 0.55 -0.68
N LYS A 54 -14.41 1.52 -0.02
CA LYS A 54 -13.96 2.92 -0.02
C LYS A 54 -12.79 3.15 0.94
N ASP A 55 -12.57 2.25 1.88
CA ASP A 55 -11.47 2.34 2.82
C ASP A 55 -10.14 2.23 2.07
N ARG A 56 -9.20 3.10 2.41
CA ARG A 56 -7.86 3.16 1.81
C ARG A 56 -6.82 2.94 2.89
N PRO A 57 -5.73 2.24 2.57
CA PRO A 57 -4.65 2.04 3.51
C PRO A 57 -3.92 3.35 3.79
N ASN A 58 -3.33 3.45 5.00
CA ASN A 58 -2.41 4.53 5.30
C ASN A 58 -1.10 4.36 4.49
N PRO A 59 -0.79 5.25 3.53
CA PRO A 59 0.41 5.10 2.69
C PRO A 59 1.70 5.41 3.44
N LYS A 60 1.60 6.06 4.60
CA LYS A 60 2.73 6.43 5.47
C LYS A 60 3.03 5.38 6.55
N ALA A 61 2.27 4.28 6.59
CA ALA A 61 2.52 3.20 7.53
C ALA A 61 3.92 2.60 7.34
N LYS A 62 4.58 2.28 8.45
CA LYS A 62 5.90 1.64 8.47
C LYS A 62 5.80 0.13 8.27
N TYR A 63 4.69 -0.45 8.70
CA TYR A 63 4.42 -1.89 8.63
C TYR A 63 3.04 -2.15 8.05
N TYR A 64 2.93 -3.22 7.28
CA TYR A 64 1.67 -3.66 6.69
C TYR A 64 1.40 -5.11 7.06
N LEU A 65 0.19 -5.37 7.51
CA LEU A 65 -0.32 -6.69 7.82
C LEU A 65 -1.14 -7.18 6.62
N PHE A 66 -0.55 -8.04 5.81
CA PHE A 66 -1.17 -8.61 4.62
C PHE A 66 -1.95 -9.87 4.99
N LEU A 67 -3.26 -9.74 5.08
CA LEU A 67 -4.16 -10.85 5.34
C LEU A 67 -4.63 -11.48 4.03
N TYR A 68 -4.51 -12.79 3.91
CA TYR A 68 -5.00 -13.58 2.78
C TYR A 68 -6.18 -14.42 3.27
N SER A 69 -7.37 -14.19 2.71
CA SER A 69 -8.60 -14.79 3.22
C SER A 69 -9.69 -14.80 2.15
N ALA A 70 -10.75 -15.60 2.35
CA ALA A 70 -11.88 -15.72 1.43
C ALA A 70 -13.16 -16.13 2.14
N SER A 71 -14.32 -15.76 1.59
CA SER A 71 -15.65 -16.05 2.12
C SER A 71 -15.99 -17.55 2.14
N TRP A 72 -15.48 -18.31 1.19
CA TRP A 72 -15.70 -19.76 1.08
C TRP A 72 -14.83 -20.60 2.02
N CYS A 73 -13.88 -19.97 2.72
CA CYS A 73 -12.93 -20.65 3.59
C CYS A 73 -13.45 -20.67 5.04
N GLY A 74 -13.95 -21.81 5.50
CA GLY A 74 -14.50 -21.95 6.85
C GLY A 74 -13.58 -21.48 7.99
N PRO A 75 -12.28 -21.87 8.02
CA PRO A 75 -11.34 -21.32 8.99
C PRO A 75 -11.20 -19.80 8.91
N CYS A 76 -11.25 -19.23 7.69
CA CYS A 76 -11.17 -17.77 7.47
C CYS A 76 -12.36 -17.03 8.12
N CYS A 77 -13.57 -17.56 7.91
CA CYS A 77 -14.79 -16.99 8.49
C CYS A 77 -14.76 -17.02 10.03
N ARG A 78 -14.25 -18.10 10.62
CA ARG A 78 -14.11 -18.20 12.09
C ARG A 78 -13.12 -17.18 12.66
N GLU A 79 -12.06 -16.85 11.93
CA GLU A 79 -11.05 -15.87 12.36
C GLU A 79 -11.48 -14.42 12.14
N MET A 80 -12.38 -14.16 11.20
CA MET A 80 -12.72 -12.79 10.78
C MET A 80 -13.23 -11.88 11.92
N PRO A 81 -14.08 -12.34 12.85
CA PRO A 81 -14.48 -11.52 13.98
C PRO A 81 -13.30 -11.08 14.87
N HIS A 82 -12.27 -11.92 15.00
CA HIS A 82 -11.04 -11.54 15.71
C HIS A 82 -10.23 -10.50 14.93
N VAL A 83 -10.09 -10.67 13.62
CA VAL A 83 -9.42 -9.71 12.73
C VAL A 83 -10.10 -8.33 12.83
N VAL A 84 -11.42 -8.28 12.69
CA VAL A 84 -12.20 -7.03 12.76
C VAL A 84 -12.03 -6.33 14.10
N ARG A 85 -12.03 -7.07 15.22
CA ARG A 85 -11.77 -6.49 16.55
C ARG A 85 -10.35 -5.95 16.68
N THR A 86 -9.37 -6.70 16.17
CA THR A 86 -7.95 -6.30 16.25
C THR A 86 -7.68 -5.09 15.37
N TYR A 87 -8.30 -4.99 14.20
CA TYR A 87 -8.16 -3.83 13.32
C TYR A 87 -8.56 -2.52 13.99
N ARG A 88 -9.57 -2.51 14.87
CA ARG A 88 -9.93 -1.32 15.64
C ARG A 88 -8.79 -0.79 16.51
N LYS A 89 -7.88 -1.67 16.95
CA LYS A 89 -6.67 -1.30 17.71
C LYS A 89 -5.53 -0.87 16.78
N ILE A 90 -5.41 -1.52 15.62
CA ILE A 90 -4.38 -1.21 14.60
C ILE A 90 -4.59 0.20 14.08
N ARG A 91 -5.81 0.57 13.67
CA ARG A 91 -6.10 1.89 13.12
C ARG A 91 -6.01 3.05 14.12
N GLN A 92 -5.72 2.77 15.39
CA GLN A 92 -5.37 3.79 16.38
C GLN A 92 -3.87 4.12 16.37
N THR A 93 -3.11 3.43 15.52
CA THR A 93 -1.68 3.65 15.33
C THR A 93 -1.44 4.14 13.90
N ASP A 94 -0.52 5.10 13.74
CA ASP A 94 -0.20 5.64 12.41
C ASP A 94 0.86 4.79 11.69
N ASP A 95 1.56 3.93 12.43
CA ASP A 95 2.69 3.17 11.93
C ASP A 95 2.32 1.83 11.29
N VAL A 96 1.10 1.32 11.50
CA VAL A 96 0.69 -0.03 11.06
C VAL A 96 -0.63 0.01 10.33
N GLU A 97 -0.71 -0.69 9.20
CA GLU A 97 -1.94 -0.84 8.44
C GLU A 97 -2.24 -2.31 8.15
N LEU A 98 -3.51 -2.69 8.15
CA LEU A 98 -3.95 -4.03 7.76
C LEU A 98 -4.66 -3.96 6.41
N VAL A 99 -4.24 -4.81 5.48
CA VAL A 99 -4.81 -4.92 4.14
C VAL A 99 -5.21 -6.36 3.87
N LEU A 100 -6.47 -6.59 3.51
CA LEU A 100 -6.95 -7.89 3.07
C LEU A 100 -6.73 -8.07 1.56
N PHE A 101 -6.04 -9.11 1.17
CA PHE A 101 -6.00 -9.61 -0.20
C PHE A 101 -7.05 -10.71 -0.33
N SER A 102 -8.16 -10.38 -0.99
CA SER A 102 -9.24 -11.33 -1.18
C SER A 102 -8.80 -12.49 -2.09
N CYS A 103 -8.99 -13.71 -1.60
CA CYS A 103 -8.81 -14.95 -2.34
C CYS A 103 -10.15 -15.48 -2.88
N ASP A 104 -11.19 -14.67 -2.88
CA ASP A 104 -12.48 -15.01 -3.48
C ASP A 104 -12.38 -15.16 -5.00
N LYS A 105 -13.32 -15.92 -5.57
CA LYS A 105 -13.38 -16.12 -7.01
C LYS A 105 -13.91 -14.89 -7.75
N THR A 106 -14.82 -14.14 -7.10
CA THR A 106 -15.50 -12.98 -7.66
C THR A 106 -15.46 -11.79 -6.72
N GLU A 107 -15.54 -10.58 -7.26
CA GLU A 107 -15.64 -9.35 -6.47
C GLU A 107 -16.92 -9.29 -5.66
N ASP A 108 -18.04 -9.82 -6.20
CA ASP A 108 -19.34 -9.78 -5.53
C ASP A 108 -19.37 -10.66 -4.29
N ALA A 109 -18.77 -11.86 -4.34
CA ALA A 109 -18.61 -12.71 -3.17
C ALA A 109 -17.79 -12.00 -2.08
N ALA A 110 -16.67 -11.40 -2.45
CA ALA A 110 -15.84 -10.65 -1.53
C ALA A 110 -16.55 -9.43 -0.94
N LYS A 111 -17.33 -8.68 -1.73
CA LYS A 111 -18.13 -7.53 -1.27
C LYS A 111 -19.24 -7.95 -0.31
N ALA A 112 -19.96 -9.03 -0.63
CA ALA A 112 -21.01 -9.57 0.22
C ALA A 112 -20.44 -9.94 1.59
N TRP A 113 -19.35 -10.68 1.60
CA TRP A 113 -18.65 -11.08 2.83
C TRP A 113 -18.13 -9.90 3.63
N ALA A 114 -17.53 -8.90 2.97
CA ALA A 114 -17.05 -7.69 3.64
C ALA A 114 -18.19 -6.93 4.34
N LYS A 115 -19.38 -6.90 3.74
CA LYS A 115 -20.59 -6.29 4.32
C LYS A 115 -21.11 -7.11 5.51
N GLU A 116 -21.19 -8.42 5.37
CA GLU A 116 -21.66 -9.35 6.41
C GLU A 116 -20.79 -9.25 7.67
N GLU A 117 -19.46 -9.33 7.51
CA GLU A 117 -18.50 -9.25 8.59
C GLU A 117 -18.21 -7.83 9.08
N ARG A 118 -18.85 -6.82 8.47
CA ARG A 118 -18.66 -5.39 8.80
C ARG A 118 -17.18 -4.97 8.75
N MET A 119 -16.46 -5.45 7.75
CA MET A 119 -15.05 -5.12 7.56
C MET A 119 -14.88 -3.62 7.25
N LYS A 120 -13.98 -2.96 7.97
CA LYS A 120 -13.67 -1.52 7.85
C LYS A 120 -12.21 -1.27 7.48
N PHE A 121 -11.55 -2.26 6.92
CA PHE A 121 -10.18 -2.19 6.45
C PHE A 121 -10.11 -2.27 4.92
N PRO A 122 -9.00 -1.81 4.32
CA PRO A 122 -8.79 -1.91 2.88
C PRO A 122 -8.80 -3.36 2.40
N ILE A 123 -9.57 -3.62 1.34
CA ILE A 123 -9.69 -4.94 0.72
C ILE A 123 -9.28 -4.81 -0.74
N VAL A 124 -8.15 -5.40 -1.09
CA VAL A 124 -7.69 -5.48 -2.49
C VAL A 124 -8.55 -6.50 -3.24
N LYS A 125 -8.96 -6.13 -4.44
CA LYS A 125 -9.78 -6.98 -5.30
C LYS A 125 -9.11 -8.34 -5.56
N PRO A 126 -9.90 -9.40 -5.78
CA PRO A 126 -9.37 -10.72 -6.12
C PRO A 126 -8.37 -10.65 -7.29
N LYS A 127 -7.24 -11.34 -7.15
CA LYS A 127 -6.16 -11.42 -8.15
C LYS A 127 -5.46 -10.09 -8.50
N LYS A 128 -5.73 -8.98 -7.76
CA LYS A 128 -5.15 -7.66 -8.03
C LYS A 128 -4.01 -7.25 -7.09
N GLY A 129 -3.39 -8.21 -6.39
CA GLY A 129 -2.26 -7.95 -5.48
C GLY A 129 -0.89 -7.86 -6.18
N ASN A 130 -0.80 -8.25 -7.45
CA ASN A 130 0.46 -8.26 -8.19
C ASN A 130 1.08 -6.84 -8.28
N GLY A 131 2.40 -6.76 -8.12
CA GLY A 131 3.11 -5.48 -8.13
C GLY A 131 3.20 -4.79 -6.76
N ILE A 132 2.47 -5.26 -5.75
CA ILE A 132 2.60 -4.74 -4.38
C ILE A 132 3.81 -5.43 -3.72
N PRO A 133 4.82 -4.66 -3.26
CA PRO A 133 5.99 -5.25 -2.61
C PRO A 133 5.60 -6.06 -1.37
N GLY A 134 6.14 -7.28 -1.24
CA GLY A 134 5.80 -8.18 -0.13
C GLY A 134 4.55 -9.01 -0.33
N TYR A 135 3.72 -8.73 -1.36
CA TYR A 135 2.60 -9.59 -1.72
C TYR A 135 3.10 -10.98 -2.15
N LYS A 136 2.52 -12.02 -1.59
CA LYS A 136 2.84 -13.43 -1.87
C LYS A 136 1.55 -14.16 -2.24
N PRO A 137 1.22 -14.34 -3.53
CA PRO A 137 0.05 -15.11 -3.94
C PRO A 137 0.19 -16.59 -3.62
N GLY A 138 -0.94 -17.30 -3.53
CA GLY A 138 -0.99 -18.75 -3.27
C GLY A 138 -0.77 -19.10 -1.79
N GLY A 139 -0.67 -20.41 -1.53
CA GLY A 139 -0.53 -20.99 -0.20
C GLY A 139 -1.86 -21.16 0.53
N THR A 140 -1.78 -21.70 1.74
CA THR A 140 -2.94 -21.98 2.60
C THR A 140 -3.52 -20.70 3.18
N ILE A 141 -4.84 -20.61 3.31
CA ILE A 141 -5.58 -19.53 4.00
C ILE A 141 -6.39 -20.08 5.18
N PRO A 142 -6.61 -19.29 6.25
CA PRO A 142 -6.18 -17.90 6.43
C PRO A 142 -4.68 -17.80 6.69
N ARG A 143 -4.07 -16.76 6.15
CA ARG A 143 -2.65 -16.47 6.34
C ARG A 143 -2.44 -14.97 6.55
N LEU A 144 -1.53 -14.62 7.44
CA LEU A 144 -1.09 -13.25 7.68
C LEU A 144 0.41 -13.13 7.43
N GLY A 145 0.81 -12.15 6.63
CA GLY A 145 2.19 -11.72 6.49
C GLY A 145 2.38 -10.34 7.09
N ILE A 146 3.43 -10.14 7.87
CA ILE A 146 3.84 -8.81 8.33
C ILE A 146 5.01 -8.38 7.49
N VAL A 147 4.90 -7.22 6.83
CA VAL A 147 5.93 -6.66 5.96
C VAL A 147 6.28 -5.25 6.42
N ASP A 148 7.51 -4.83 6.20
CA ASP A 148 7.92 -3.45 6.40
C ASP A 148 7.52 -2.55 5.21
N GLY A 149 7.73 -1.25 5.33
CA GLY A 149 7.42 -0.28 4.29
C GLY A 149 8.17 -0.47 2.96
N THR A 150 9.26 -1.27 2.94
CA THR A 150 9.98 -1.63 1.71
C THR A 150 9.39 -2.84 1.01
N GLY A 151 8.57 -3.63 1.72
CA GLY A 151 7.99 -4.88 1.27
C GLY A 151 8.79 -6.12 1.69
N LYS A 152 9.80 -5.97 2.56
CA LYS A 152 10.50 -7.11 3.16
C LYS A 152 9.57 -7.83 4.13
N VAL A 153 9.40 -9.12 3.94
CA VAL A 153 8.60 -9.96 4.84
C VAL A 153 9.35 -10.18 6.15
N ILE A 154 8.75 -9.76 7.25
CA ILE A 154 9.28 -9.95 8.61
C ILE A 154 8.90 -11.34 9.13
N ILE A 155 7.62 -11.69 9.01
CA ILE A 155 7.09 -12.97 9.43
C ILE A 155 5.81 -13.32 8.65
N THR A 156 5.55 -14.61 8.52
CA THR A 156 4.30 -15.12 7.96
C THR A 156 3.77 -16.25 8.86
N GLY A 157 2.47 -16.29 9.07
CA GLY A 157 1.85 -17.32 9.90
C GLY A 157 0.33 -17.23 9.96
N HIS A 158 -0.27 -17.94 10.91
CA HIS A 158 -1.71 -17.94 11.11
C HIS A 158 -2.16 -16.61 11.77
N PRO A 159 -3.27 -15.98 11.31
CA PRO A 159 -3.75 -14.70 11.84
C PRO A 159 -3.98 -14.72 13.36
N ALA A 160 -4.59 -15.79 13.91
CA ALA A 160 -4.84 -15.88 15.35
C ALA A 160 -3.57 -15.74 16.19
N THR A 161 -2.46 -16.29 15.73
CA THR A 161 -1.16 -16.20 16.42
C THR A 161 -0.53 -14.82 16.25
N LEU A 162 -0.43 -14.34 15.01
CA LEU A 162 0.30 -13.11 14.74
C LEU A 162 -0.46 -11.85 15.19
N LEU A 163 -1.81 -11.84 15.09
CA LEU A 163 -2.62 -10.72 15.53
C LEU A 163 -2.70 -10.57 17.05
N LYS A 164 -2.41 -11.64 17.82
CA LYS A 164 -2.31 -11.55 19.27
C LYS A 164 -1.18 -10.61 19.70
N ASP A 165 -0.04 -10.73 19.04
CA ASP A 165 1.20 -10.05 19.41
C ASP A 165 1.79 -9.18 18.27
N TRP A 166 0.94 -8.66 17.37
CA TRP A 166 1.40 -7.92 16.19
C TRP A 166 2.37 -6.78 16.51
N ARG A 167 2.19 -6.10 17.65
CA ARG A 167 3.09 -5.03 18.10
C ARG A 167 4.53 -5.48 18.31
N LYS A 168 4.75 -6.75 18.66
CA LYS A 168 6.08 -7.31 18.83
C LYS A 168 6.88 -7.29 17.52
N TYR A 169 6.19 -7.50 16.40
CA TYR A 169 6.79 -7.58 15.06
C TYR A 169 6.85 -6.22 14.35
N CYS A 170 6.06 -5.26 14.80
CA CYS A 170 5.97 -3.91 14.24
C CYS A 170 6.74 -2.88 15.07
N LYS A 171 7.89 -3.28 15.64
CA LYS A 171 8.82 -2.35 16.29
C LYS A 171 9.91 -1.96 15.31
N PRO A 172 10.39 -0.68 15.33
CA PRO A 172 11.64 -0.34 14.65
C PRO A 172 12.73 -1.30 15.15
N GLU A 173 13.59 -1.78 14.27
CA GLU A 173 14.80 -2.45 14.70
C GLU A 173 15.61 -1.41 15.49
N GLU A 174 15.59 -1.51 16.82
CA GLU A 174 16.56 -0.81 17.66
C GLU A 174 17.92 -1.30 17.20
N GLY A 175 18.71 -0.38 16.63
CA GLY A 175 19.93 -0.67 15.93
C GLY A 175 20.79 -1.67 16.69
N LYS A 176 21.06 -2.80 16.08
CA LYS A 176 22.20 -3.62 16.44
C LYS A 176 23.43 -2.78 16.16
N LYS A 177 23.95 -2.11 17.23
CA LYS A 177 25.31 -1.60 17.25
C LYS A 177 26.30 -2.74 17.22
#